data_d4d644098fd45009fbf94c20323528ba
#
_entry.id   d4d644098fd45009fbf94c20323528ba
#
_cell.length_a   1.000
_cell.length_b   1.000
_cell.length_c   1.000
_cell.angle_alpha   90.00
_cell.angle_beta   90.00
_cell.angle_gamma   90.00
#
_symmetry.space_group_name_H-M   'P 1'
#
loop_
_entity.id
_entity.type
_entity.pdbx_description
1 polymer ?
#
loop_
_entity_poly.entity_id
_entity_poly.type
_entity_poly.pdbx_seq_one_letter_code
_entity_poly.pdbx_strand_id
1 'polypeptide(L)'
;MDFYGFYTGKVFDAYKYLGAHVTDAGVTFRTFAPSASKISVIGEFNEWEESPMEKVHDGNFWEFTAEDARPGMMYKYRIYDKSGQFID
;
A
#
# COMPACT_ATOMS: atom_id res chain seq x y z
N MET A 1 13.42 4.90 -3.09
CA MET A 1 13.94 3.70 -2.42
C MET A 1 14.82 2.91 -3.39
N ASP A 2 15.83 2.26 -2.87
CA ASP A 2 16.70 1.39 -3.65
C ASP A 2 16.07 0.00 -3.75
N PHE A 3 15.41 -0.30 -4.87
CA PHE A 3 14.70 -1.57 -5.03
C PHE A 3 15.67 -2.76 -5.12
N TYR A 4 16.82 -2.56 -5.74
CA TYR A 4 17.82 -3.63 -5.78
C TYR A 4 18.30 -4.00 -4.38
N GLY A 5 18.61 -2.98 -3.57
CA GLY A 5 19.03 -3.20 -2.19
C GLY A 5 17.93 -3.85 -1.35
N PHE A 6 16.67 -3.48 -1.58
CA PHE A 6 15.53 -4.08 -0.89
C PHE A 6 15.47 -5.59 -1.15
N TYR A 7 15.57 -6.00 -2.42
CA TYR A 7 15.49 -7.41 -2.78
C TYR A 7 16.71 -8.22 -2.33
N THR A 8 17.86 -7.57 -2.20
CA THR A 8 19.08 -8.26 -1.74
C THR A 8 19.27 -8.19 -0.23
N GLY A 9 18.33 -7.57 0.49
CA GLY A 9 18.39 -7.47 1.95
C GLY A 9 19.39 -6.47 2.47
N LYS A 10 19.84 -5.55 1.64
CA LYS A 10 20.83 -4.54 2.04
C LYS A 10 20.22 -3.19 2.39
N VAL A 11 18.91 -3.02 2.23
CA VAL A 11 18.20 -1.80 2.59
C VAL A 11 17.44 -2.06 3.87
N PHE A 12 17.71 -1.24 4.89
CA PHE A 12 17.07 -1.38 6.20
C PHE A 12 16.10 -0.26 6.50
N ASP A 13 15.85 0.63 5.55
CA ASP A 13 14.99 1.79 5.72
C ASP A 13 13.77 1.75 4.79
N ALA A 14 13.30 0.55 4.45
CA ALA A 14 12.11 0.38 3.61
C ALA A 14 10.88 1.08 4.19
N TYR A 15 10.83 1.29 5.50
CA TYR A 15 9.73 2.01 6.15
C TYR A 15 9.61 3.46 5.66
N LYS A 16 10.66 4.02 5.08
CA LYS A 16 10.63 5.36 4.50
C LYS A 16 9.85 5.40 3.19
N TYR A 17 9.64 4.23 2.58
CA TYR A 17 8.90 4.11 1.33
C TYR A 17 7.55 3.42 1.56
N LEU A 18 7.55 2.31 2.31
CA LEU A 18 6.35 1.52 2.56
C LEU A 18 5.52 2.10 3.69
N GLY A 19 4.23 1.76 3.72
CA GLY A 19 3.30 2.23 4.73
C GLY A 19 2.54 3.47 4.28
N ALA A 20 2.05 4.24 5.22
CA ALA A 20 1.26 5.44 4.97
C ALA A 20 2.13 6.68 5.17
N HIS A 21 2.17 7.54 4.15
CA HIS A 21 3.01 8.73 4.17
C HIS A 21 2.21 9.96 3.79
N VAL A 22 2.32 11.01 4.60
CA VAL A 22 1.64 12.28 4.32
C VAL A 22 2.37 12.98 3.16
N THR A 23 1.60 13.42 2.18
CA THR A 23 2.11 14.16 1.02
C THR A 23 1.26 15.39 0.79
N ASP A 24 1.64 16.25 -0.15
CA ASP A 24 0.86 17.42 -0.51
C ASP A 24 -0.51 17.04 -1.08
N ALA A 25 -0.64 15.84 -1.64
CA ALA A 25 -1.88 15.35 -2.24
C ALA A 25 -2.78 14.59 -1.25
N GLY A 26 -2.34 14.39 0.00
CA GLY A 26 -3.09 13.64 0.99
C GLY A 26 -2.20 12.62 1.69
N VAL A 27 -2.65 11.36 1.76
CA VAL A 27 -1.84 10.28 2.33
C VAL A 27 -1.61 9.24 1.24
N THR A 28 -0.35 8.91 1.01
CA THR A 28 0.03 7.86 0.06
C THR A 28 0.32 6.58 0.82
N PHE A 29 -0.39 5.51 0.43
CA PHE A 29 -0.22 4.18 0.99
C PHE A 29 0.58 3.33 0.03
N ARG A 30 1.62 2.65 0.52
CA ARG A 30 2.46 1.76 -0.28
C ARG A 30 2.69 0.46 0.46
N THR A 31 2.64 -0.65 -0.27
CA THR A 31 2.92 -1.96 0.31
C THR A 31 3.61 -2.86 -0.69
N PHE A 32 4.32 -3.87 -0.19
CA PHE A 32 5.01 -4.87 -0.99
C PHE A 32 4.24 -6.18 -0.87
N ALA A 33 3.72 -6.68 -1.99
CA ALA A 33 2.94 -7.92 -1.99
C ALA A 33 3.05 -8.58 -3.36
N PRO A 34 4.14 -9.32 -3.61
CA PRO A 34 4.40 -9.91 -4.93
C PRO A 34 3.40 -10.99 -5.33
N SER A 35 2.75 -11.63 -4.36
CA SER A 35 1.80 -12.72 -4.63
C SER A 35 0.34 -12.28 -4.66
N ALA A 36 0.07 -11.01 -4.42
CA ALA A 36 -1.30 -10.52 -4.41
C ALA A 36 -1.83 -10.34 -5.85
N SER A 37 -3.11 -10.64 -6.05
CA SER A 37 -3.78 -10.34 -7.31
C SER A 37 -4.46 -8.98 -7.27
N LYS A 38 -4.82 -8.51 -6.08
CA LYS A 38 -5.47 -7.23 -5.87
C LYS A 38 -5.24 -6.80 -4.43
N ILE A 39 -5.08 -5.51 -4.21
CA ILE A 39 -5.02 -4.94 -2.85
C ILE A 39 -5.91 -3.70 -2.81
N SER A 40 -6.64 -3.54 -1.71
CA SER A 40 -7.45 -2.35 -1.46
C SER A 40 -7.08 -1.76 -0.11
N VAL A 41 -7.21 -0.44 0.02
CA VAL A 41 -7.10 0.25 1.29
C VAL A 41 -8.51 0.54 1.78
N ILE A 42 -8.77 0.24 3.05
CA ILE A 42 -10.07 0.43 3.68
C ILE A 42 -9.81 1.26 4.93
N GLY A 43 -10.51 2.37 5.09
CA GLY A 43 -10.27 3.21 6.25
C GLY A 43 -11.33 4.26 6.47
N GLU A 44 -11.09 5.09 7.49
CA GLU A 44 -12.02 6.15 7.84
C GLU A 44 -12.21 7.17 6.71
N PHE A 45 -11.20 7.34 5.87
CA PHE A 45 -11.25 8.32 4.77
C PHE A 45 -12.20 7.91 3.64
N ASN A 46 -12.55 6.64 3.52
CA ASN A 46 -13.46 6.14 2.47
C ASN A 46 -14.65 5.37 3.03
N GLU A 47 -15.04 5.68 4.28
CA GLU A 47 -16.19 5.09 4.95
C GLU A 47 -16.09 3.57 5.06
N TRP A 48 -14.86 3.07 5.20
CA TRP A 48 -14.55 1.65 5.33
C TRP A 48 -14.92 0.82 4.10
N GLU A 49 -14.96 1.48 2.95
CA GLU A 49 -15.09 0.81 1.67
C GLU A 49 -13.73 0.57 1.05
N GLU A 50 -13.67 -0.25 -0.01
CA GLU A 50 -12.42 -0.57 -0.65
C GLU A 50 -12.00 0.51 -1.65
N SER A 51 -10.74 0.96 -1.54
CA SER A 51 -10.10 1.80 -2.55
C SER A 51 -8.98 0.97 -3.17
N PRO A 52 -9.11 0.54 -4.43
CA PRO A 52 -8.10 -0.32 -5.05
C PRO A 52 -6.75 0.38 -5.18
N MET A 53 -5.69 -0.36 -4.87
CA MET A 53 -4.32 0.12 -5.08
C MET A 53 -3.85 -0.26 -6.48
N GLU A 54 -2.87 0.47 -6.99
CA GLU A 54 -2.27 0.21 -8.29
C GLU A 54 -0.91 -0.46 -8.12
N LYS A 55 -0.60 -1.38 -9.02
CA LYS A 55 0.75 -1.95 -9.10
C LYS A 55 1.70 -0.90 -9.66
N VAL A 56 2.84 -0.75 -9.03
CA VAL A 56 3.86 0.20 -9.47
C VAL A 56 5.22 -0.49 -9.55
N HIS A 57 6.15 0.15 -10.25
CA HIS A 57 7.52 -0.34 -10.43
C HIS A 57 7.54 -1.70 -11.13
N ASP A 58 8.01 -2.74 -10.47
CA ASP A 58 8.13 -4.08 -11.06
C ASP A 58 6.89 -4.94 -10.88
N GLY A 59 5.79 -4.35 -10.41
CA GLY A 59 4.54 -5.07 -10.20
C GLY A 59 4.42 -5.77 -8.87
N ASN A 60 5.43 -5.66 -8.01
CA ASN A 60 5.41 -6.25 -6.66
C ASN A 60 5.07 -5.24 -5.59
N PHE A 61 5.08 -3.96 -5.94
CA PHE A 61 4.71 -2.88 -5.04
C PHE A 61 3.36 -2.31 -5.45
N TRP A 62 2.61 -1.87 -4.46
CA TRP A 62 1.26 -1.33 -4.66
C TRP A 62 1.17 0.04 -4.02
N GLU A 63 0.44 0.95 -4.66
CA GLU A 63 0.36 2.33 -4.21
C GLU A 63 -1.05 2.88 -4.40
N PHE A 64 -1.46 3.73 -3.47
CA PHE A 64 -2.71 4.47 -3.58
C PHE A 64 -2.58 5.77 -2.80
N THR A 65 -2.99 6.89 -3.39
CA THR A 65 -3.00 8.19 -2.71
C THR A 65 -4.45 8.58 -2.44
N ALA A 66 -4.75 8.77 -1.15
CA ALA A 66 -6.07 9.17 -0.69
C ALA A 66 -6.06 10.66 -0.38
N GLU A 67 -6.76 11.45 -1.21
CA GLU A 67 -6.80 12.90 -1.03
C GLU A 67 -7.54 13.31 0.24
N ASP A 68 -8.51 12.50 0.68
CA ASP A 68 -9.32 12.80 1.86
C ASP A 68 -8.75 12.22 3.15
N ALA A 69 -7.67 11.44 3.07
CA ALA A 69 -7.06 10.87 4.26
C ALA A 69 -6.24 11.93 5.01
N ARG A 70 -6.22 11.81 6.33
CA ARG A 70 -5.49 12.71 7.21
C ARG A 70 -4.69 11.90 8.21
N PRO A 71 -3.61 12.47 8.77
CA PRO A 71 -2.85 11.78 9.83
C PRO A 71 -3.76 11.40 10.99
N GLY A 72 -3.54 10.19 11.53
CA GLY A 72 -4.32 9.70 12.65
C GLY A 72 -5.55 8.91 12.28
N MET A 73 -5.97 8.91 11.02
CA MET A 73 -7.08 8.07 10.58
C MET A 73 -6.69 6.61 10.59
N MET A 74 -7.60 5.74 11.03
CA MET A 74 -7.38 4.31 11.02
C MET A 74 -7.63 3.74 9.63
N TYR A 75 -6.85 2.74 9.26
CA TYR A 75 -6.96 2.07 7.98
C TYR A 75 -6.46 0.65 8.07
N LYS A 76 -6.79 -0.16 7.05
CA LYS A 76 -6.23 -1.51 6.89
C LYS A 76 -6.13 -1.83 5.40
N TYR A 77 -5.34 -2.86 5.08
CA TYR A 77 -5.27 -3.38 3.72
C TYR A 77 -6.10 -4.65 3.63
N ARG A 78 -6.78 -4.81 2.49
CA ARG A 78 -7.42 -6.07 2.15
C ARG A 78 -6.66 -6.65 0.96
N ILE A 79 -6.02 -7.79 1.15
CA ILE A 79 -5.15 -8.40 0.15
C ILE A 79 -5.84 -9.63 -0.42
N TYR A 80 -6.02 -9.65 -1.75
CA TYR A 80 -6.62 -10.78 -2.44
C TYR A 80 -5.53 -11.64 -3.03
N ASP A 81 -5.64 -12.96 -2.86
CA ASP A 81 -4.73 -13.90 -3.49
C ASP A 81 -5.20 -14.22 -4.91
N LYS A 82 -4.46 -15.10 -5.62
CA LYS A 82 -4.77 -15.41 -7.01
C LYS A 82 -6.04 -16.24 -7.17
N SER A 83 -6.56 -16.81 -6.10
CA SER A 83 -7.83 -17.55 -6.13
C SER A 83 -9.03 -16.66 -5.84
N GLY A 84 -8.80 -15.38 -5.52
CA GLY A 84 -9.87 -14.43 -5.20
C GLY A 84 -10.24 -14.38 -3.74
N GLN A 85 -9.59 -15.16 -2.89
CA GLN A 85 -9.79 -15.10 -1.45
C GLN A 85 -8.98 -13.94 -0.88
N PHE A 86 -9.46 -13.37 0.23
CA PHE A 86 -8.78 -12.22 0.80
C PHE A 86 -8.51 -12.37 2.28
N ILE A 87 -7.54 -11.57 2.74
CA ILE A 87 -7.14 -11.45 4.13
C ILE A 87 -7.21 -9.95 4.47
N ASP A 88 -7.83 -9.64 5.57
CA ASP A 88 -7.87 -8.26 6.08
C ASP A 88 -6.69 -7.98 6.99
#